data_286589314495deb0b4a049baf301c893
#
_entry.id   286589314495deb0b4a049baf301c893
#
_cell.length_a   1.000
_cell.length_b   1.000
_cell.length_c   1.000
_cell.angle_alpha   90.00
_cell.angle_beta   90.00
_cell.angle_gamma   90.00
#
_symmetry.space_group_name_H-M   'P 1'
#
loop_
_entity.id
_entity.type
_entity.pdbx_description
1 polymer ?
#
loop_
_entity_poly.entity_id
_entity_poly.type
_entity_poly.pdbx_seq_one_letter_code
_entity_poly.pdbx_strand_id
1 'polypeptide(L)'
;LGDVYKRQAVNSAFAKTFRSGIQPVEIASALRREADTKAAVVSRDRIIAPNNFVVRLSTDDAERMQGLGGALTDELHALLTKHAKAQGYSFSGPLSISLEGDDKIATGTINVSSGTVEGRVNWQAVIDVDGRRHSLTRARTVIGRGTDADITISDAGSSRKHVEVLWDGERAMM
;
A
#
# COMPACT_ATOMS: atom_id res chain seq x y z
N LEU A 1 -31.61 6.22 -10.84
CA LEU A 1 -30.58 6.04 -9.80
C LEU A 1 -30.22 4.59 -9.58
N GLY A 2 -31.20 3.69 -9.54
CA GLY A 2 -30.96 2.25 -9.39
C GLY A 2 -30.19 1.64 -10.56
N ASP A 3 -30.38 2.13 -11.78
CA ASP A 3 -29.73 1.62 -12.97
C ASP A 3 -28.23 1.95 -13.01
N VAL A 4 -27.82 3.08 -12.47
CA VAL A 4 -26.41 3.49 -12.39
C VAL A 4 -25.65 2.57 -11.43
N TYR A 5 -26.23 2.25 -10.29
CA TYR A 5 -25.65 1.33 -9.33
C TYR A 5 -25.55 -0.08 -9.89
N LYS A 6 -26.60 -0.56 -10.57
CA LYS A 6 -26.61 -1.89 -11.19
C LYS A 6 -25.52 -2.02 -12.26
N ARG A 7 -25.31 -0.99 -13.08
CA ARG A 7 -24.28 -1.02 -14.11
C ARG A 7 -22.86 -1.05 -13.52
N GLN A 8 -22.63 -0.30 -12.45
CA GLN A 8 -21.34 -0.35 -11.76
C GLN A 8 -21.10 -1.70 -11.10
N ALA A 9 -22.13 -2.30 -10.50
CA ALA A 9 -22.04 -3.61 -9.88
C ALA A 9 -21.75 -4.72 -10.91
N VAL A 10 -22.30 -4.63 -12.14
CA VAL A 10 -22.10 -5.64 -13.19
C VAL A 10 -20.63 -5.75 -13.63
N ASN A 11 -19.89 -4.64 -13.57
CA ASN A 11 -18.47 -4.62 -13.93
C ASN A 11 -17.53 -4.85 -12.75
N SER A 12 -18.08 -5.02 -11.56
CA SER A 12 -17.32 -5.23 -10.33
C SER A 12 -17.01 -6.70 -10.12
N ALA A 13 -15.83 -7.00 -9.57
CA ALA A 13 -15.50 -8.35 -9.12
C ALA A 13 -16.46 -8.84 -8.02
N PHE A 14 -17.04 -7.90 -7.24
CA PHE A 14 -18.03 -8.24 -6.21
C PHE A 14 -19.37 -8.73 -6.79
N ALA A 15 -19.66 -8.43 -8.06
CA ALA A 15 -20.85 -8.91 -8.75
C ALA A 15 -20.71 -10.36 -9.19
N LYS A 16 -19.51 -10.93 -9.23
CA LYS A 16 -19.29 -12.33 -9.54
C LYS A 16 -19.86 -13.21 -8.44
N THR A 17 -20.68 -14.18 -8.84
CA THR A 17 -21.26 -15.16 -7.94
C THR A 17 -20.83 -16.54 -8.36
N PHE A 18 -20.26 -17.30 -7.45
CA PHE A 18 -19.87 -18.68 -7.65
C PHE A 18 -20.95 -19.61 -7.09
N ARG A 19 -21.10 -20.78 -7.68
CA ARG A 19 -22.11 -21.77 -7.26
C ARG A 19 -21.89 -22.30 -5.86
N SER A 20 -20.63 -22.38 -5.45
CA SER A 20 -20.26 -22.89 -4.12
C SER A 20 -18.99 -22.20 -3.66
N GLY A 21 -18.72 -22.29 -2.37
CA GLY A 21 -17.55 -21.72 -1.76
C GLY A 21 -17.72 -20.24 -1.42
N ILE A 22 -16.59 -19.57 -1.17
CA ILE A 22 -16.55 -18.18 -0.77
C ILE A 22 -16.92 -17.27 -1.96
N GLN A 23 -17.74 -16.27 -1.67
CA GLN A 23 -18.06 -15.23 -2.65
C GLN A 23 -17.14 -14.01 -2.42
N PRO A 24 -16.83 -13.22 -3.48
CA PRO A 24 -15.98 -12.03 -3.32
C PRO A 24 -16.49 -11.04 -2.28
N VAL A 25 -17.83 -10.86 -2.20
CA VAL A 25 -18.44 -9.96 -1.22
C VAL A 25 -18.20 -10.42 0.23
N GLU A 26 -18.06 -11.74 0.45
CA GLU A 26 -17.78 -12.29 1.79
C GLU A 26 -16.36 -11.94 2.23
N ILE A 27 -15.42 -11.91 1.31
CA ILE A 27 -14.04 -11.48 1.58
C ILE A 27 -14.03 -10.02 2.00
N ALA A 28 -14.75 -9.17 1.28
CA ALA A 28 -14.87 -7.76 1.60
C ALA A 28 -15.44 -7.54 3.01
N SER A 29 -16.51 -8.26 3.35
CA SER A 29 -17.12 -8.16 4.68
C SER A 29 -16.19 -8.64 5.79
N ALA A 30 -15.44 -9.72 5.54
CA ALA A 30 -14.49 -10.26 6.51
C ALA A 30 -13.34 -9.30 6.76
N LEU A 31 -12.83 -8.63 5.72
CA LEU A 31 -11.77 -7.64 5.84
C LEU A 31 -12.23 -6.41 6.65
N ARG A 32 -13.43 -5.91 6.41
CA ARG A 32 -14.00 -4.80 7.18
C ARG A 32 -14.13 -5.17 8.65
N ARG A 33 -14.65 -6.36 8.93
CA ARG A 33 -14.81 -6.87 10.30
C ARG A 33 -13.48 -6.98 11.01
N GLU A 34 -12.47 -7.50 10.33
CA GLU A 34 -11.11 -7.63 10.89
C GLU A 34 -10.52 -6.25 11.21
N ALA A 35 -10.67 -5.30 10.29
CA ALA A 35 -10.21 -3.92 10.51
C ALA A 35 -10.89 -3.29 11.73
N ASP A 36 -12.21 -3.43 11.85
CA ASP A 36 -12.97 -2.88 12.98
C ASP A 36 -12.57 -3.54 14.30
N THR A 37 -12.38 -4.87 14.30
CA THR A 37 -12.02 -5.62 15.49
C THR A 37 -10.62 -5.28 15.99
N LYS A 38 -9.68 -5.03 15.09
CA LYS A 38 -8.27 -4.79 15.41
C LYS A 38 -7.90 -3.31 15.47
N ALA A 39 -8.81 -2.41 15.12
CA ALA A 39 -8.57 -0.97 15.24
C ALA A 39 -8.31 -0.59 16.69
N ALA A 40 -7.29 0.21 16.92
CA ALA A 40 -6.86 0.61 18.26
C ALA A 40 -6.76 2.13 18.36
N VAL A 41 -7.33 2.69 19.42
CA VAL A 41 -7.21 4.11 19.73
C VAL A 41 -5.83 4.36 20.33
N VAL A 42 -5.00 5.13 19.64
CA VAL A 42 -3.63 5.46 20.09
C VAL A 42 -3.54 6.84 20.69
N SER A 43 -4.50 7.72 20.36
CA SER A 43 -4.63 9.05 20.95
C SER A 43 -6.07 9.54 20.79
N ARG A 44 -6.38 10.73 21.32
CA ARG A 44 -7.75 11.32 21.25
C ARG A 44 -8.32 11.35 19.84
N ASP A 45 -7.48 11.66 18.85
CA ASP A 45 -7.92 11.91 17.48
C ASP A 45 -7.37 10.88 16.50
N ARG A 46 -6.78 9.79 17.01
CA ARG A 46 -6.10 8.84 16.14
C ARG A 46 -6.46 7.40 16.49
N ILE A 47 -7.08 6.73 15.54
CA ILE A 47 -7.40 5.31 15.59
C ILE A 47 -6.60 4.64 14.48
N ILE A 48 -5.75 3.69 14.84
CA ILE A 48 -4.93 2.95 13.89
C ILE A 48 -5.59 1.62 13.59
N ALA A 49 -5.88 1.37 12.31
CA ALA A 49 -6.31 0.07 11.82
C ALA A 49 -5.11 -0.71 11.30
N PRO A 50 -5.19 -2.07 11.31
CA PRO A 50 -4.14 -2.87 10.67
C PRO A 50 -4.03 -2.53 9.20
N ASN A 51 -2.82 -2.61 8.65
CA ASN A 51 -2.55 -2.31 7.25
C ASN A 51 -2.04 -3.52 6.46
N ASN A 52 -1.88 -4.65 7.12
CA ASN A 52 -1.48 -5.89 6.47
C ASN A 52 -2.54 -6.96 6.76
N PHE A 53 -3.18 -7.46 5.70
CA PHE A 53 -4.23 -8.46 5.79
C PHE A 53 -3.84 -9.69 4.99
N VAL A 54 -3.98 -10.86 5.61
CA VAL A 54 -3.80 -12.14 4.95
C VAL A 54 -5.13 -12.90 5.02
N VAL A 55 -5.68 -13.18 3.86
CA VAL A 55 -6.93 -13.95 3.72
C VAL A 55 -6.56 -15.36 3.31
N ARG A 56 -6.87 -16.32 4.17
CA ARG A 56 -6.67 -17.74 3.89
C ARG A 56 -7.99 -18.40 3.56
N LEU A 57 -7.97 -19.12 2.46
CA LEU A 57 -9.12 -19.82 1.90
C LEU A 57 -8.72 -21.26 1.60
N SER A 58 -9.69 -22.12 1.32
CA SER A 58 -9.37 -23.42 0.73
C SER A 58 -8.63 -23.21 -0.60
N THR A 59 -7.86 -24.19 -1.01
CA THR A 59 -7.14 -24.15 -2.30
C THR A 59 -8.10 -23.87 -3.46
N ASP A 60 -9.27 -24.52 -3.46
CA ASP A 60 -10.27 -24.32 -4.51
C ASP A 60 -10.82 -22.88 -4.51
N ASP A 61 -11.16 -22.36 -3.36
CA ASP A 61 -11.65 -20.98 -3.23
C ASP A 61 -10.58 -19.97 -3.64
N ALA A 62 -9.33 -20.19 -3.23
CA ALA A 62 -8.21 -19.33 -3.59
C ALA A 62 -7.99 -19.30 -5.11
N GLU A 63 -8.07 -20.45 -5.77
CA GLU A 63 -7.94 -20.52 -7.23
C GLU A 63 -9.04 -19.74 -7.95
N ARG A 64 -10.29 -19.87 -7.47
CA ARG A 64 -11.41 -19.11 -8.03
C ARG A 64 -11.21 -17.60 -7.87
N MET A 65 -10.74 -17.17 -6.73
CA MET A 65 -10.48 -15.75 -6.46
C MET A 65 -9.31 -15.21 -7.28
N GLN A 66 -8.25 -16.01 -7.44
CA GLN A 66 -7.10 -15.65 -8.29
C GLN A 66 -7.51 -15.55 -9.76
N GLY A 67 -8.51 -16.32 -10.19
CA GLY A 67 -9.07 -16.22 -11.53
C GLY A 67 -9.72 -14.86 -11.84
N LEU A 68 -10.10 -14.10 -10.83
CA LEU A 68 -10.60 -12.73 -11.00
C LEU A 68 -9.49 -11.71 -11.23
N GLY A 69 -8.22 -12.12 -11.01
CA GLY A 69 -7.04 -11.28 -11.25
C GLY A 69 -6.90 -10.09 -10.33
N GLY A 70 -6.19 -9.08 -10.81
CA GLY A 70 -5.93 -7.85 -10.06
C GLY A 70 -7.18 -7.03 -9.75
N ALA A 71 -8.25 -7.21 -10.50
CA ALA A 71 -9.50 -6.47 -10.29
C ALA A 71 -10.07 -6.70 -8.88
N LEU A 72 -10.04 -7.94 -8.39
CA LEU A 72 -10.51 -8.26 -7.04
C LEU A 72 -9.65 -7.57 -5.98
N THR A 73 -8.34 -7.70 -6.09
CA THR A 73 -7.40 -7.10 -5.13
C THR A 73 -7.54 -5.58 -5.11
N ASP A 74 -7.66 -4.95 -6.27
CA ASP A 74 -7.83 -3.50 -6.38
C ASP A 74 -9.15 -3.04 -5.75
N GLU A 75 -10.22 -3.78 -5.96
CA GLU A 75 -11.52 -3.45 -5.37
C GLU A 75 -11.54 -3.65 -3.86
N LEU A 76 -10.91 -4.71 -3.35
CA LEU A 76 -10.77 -4.93 -1.91
C LEU A 76 -9.96 -3.81 -1.26
N HIS A 77 -8.88 -3.42 -1.92
CA HIS A 77 -8.03 -2.32 -1.45
C HIS A 77 -8.81 -0.99 -1.39
N ALA A 78 -9.54 -0.67 -2.45
CA ALA A 78 -10.36 0.54 -2.52
C ALA A 78 -11.48 0.52 -1.47
N LEU A 79 -12.14 -0.61 -1.30
CA LEU A 79 -13.21 -0.77 -0.31
C LEU A 79 -12.71 -0.58 1.11
N LEU A 80 -11.57 -1.17 1.43
CA LEU A 80 -11.00 -1.08 2.77
C LEU A 80 -10.47 0.32 3.07
N THR A 81 -9.90 0.99 2.07
CA THR A 81 -9.48 2.39 2.17
C THR A 81 -10.68 3.31 2.43
N LYS A 82 -11.78 3.09 1.71
CA LYS A 82 -13.02 3.84 1.87
C LYS A 82 -13.64 3.60 3.26
N HIS A 83 -13.65 2.34 3.70
CA HIS A 83 -14.16 1.98 5.02
C HIS A 83 -13.35 2.65 6.13
N ALA A 84 -12.03 2.60 6.05
CA ALA A 84 -11.14 3.24 7.01
C ALA A 84 -11.40 4.75 7.09
N LYS A 85 -11.54 5.39 5.94
CA LYS A 85 -11.84 6.83 5.88
C LYS A 85 -13.18 7.15 6.52
N ALA A 86 -14.20 6.35 6.26
CA ALA A 86 -15.54 6.54 6.83
C ALA A 86 -15.55 6.36 8.35
N GLN A 87 -14.73 5.45 8.88
CA GLN A 87 -14.62 5.17 10.31
C GLN A 87 -13.61 6.08 11.03
N GLY A 88 -12.86 6.88 10.30
CA GLY A 88 -11.82 7.73 10.89
C GLY A 88 -10.56 6.98 11.26
N TYR A 89 -10.30 5.84 10.63
CA TYR A 89 -9.07 5.06 10.85
C TYR A 89 -7.91 5.63 10.04
N SER A 90 -6.72 5.52 10.62
CA SER A 90 -5.46 5.78 9.93
C SER A 90 -4.68 4.47 9.80
N PHE A 91 -3.86 4.38 8.78
CA PHE A 91 -2.94 3.25 8.59
C PHE A 91 -1.51 3.71 8.91
N SER A 92 -0.73 2.84 9.55
CA SER A 92 0.67 3.11 9.87
C SER A 92 1.62 2.97 8.69
N GLY A 93 1.13 2.42 7.59
CA GLY A 93 1.91 2.20 6.39
C GLY A 93 1.00 1.84 5.22
N PRO A 94 1.58 1.44 4.08
CA PRO A 94 0.80 1.04 2.91
C PRO A 94 -0.11 -0.15 3.22
N LEU A 95 -1.33 -0.12 2.70
CA LEU A 95 -2.28 -1.21 2.83
C LEU A 95 -1.87 -2.38 1.95
N SER A 96 -1.79 -3.56 2.53
CA SER A 96 -1.46 -4.81 1.85
C SER A 96 -2.53 -5.86 2.12
N ILE A 97 -3.04 -6.48 1.07
CA ILE A 97 -4.02 -7.54 1.14
C ILE A 97 -3.51 -8.71 0.31
N SER A 98 -3.33 -9.87 0.93
CA SER A 98 -2.93 -11.10 0.24
C SER A 98 -3.98 -12.19 0.40
N LEU A 99 -4.17 -12.97 -0.65
CA LEU A 99 -5.06 -14.11 -0.70
C LEU A 99 -4.20 -15.38 -0.82
N GLU A 100 -4.33 -16.28 0.13
CA GLU A 100 -3.55 -17.52 0.18
C GLU A 100 -4.45 -18.73 0.23
N GLY A 101 -4.08 -19.79 -0.50
CA GLY A 101 -4.72 -21.10 -0.41
C GLY A 101 -4.11 -21.92 0.73
N ASP A 102 -4.96 -22.63 1.45
CA ASP A 102 -4.54 -23.53 2.54
C ASP A 102 -5.37 -24.81 2.46
N ASP A 103 -4.70 -25.95 2.29
CA ASP A 103 -5.34 -27.25 2.18
C ASP A 103 -6.11 -27.65 3.46
N LYS A 104 -5.76 -27.06 4.59
CA LYS A 104 -6.40 -27.33 5.87
C LYS A 104 -7.72 -26.56 6.06
N ILE A 105 -8.01 -25.62 5.20
CA ILE A 105 -9.24 -24.84 5.27
C ILE A 105 -10.27 -25.47 4.37
N ALA A 106 -11.48 -25.68 4.92
CA ALA A 106 -12.59 -26.24 4.17
C ALA A 106 -13.17 -25.22 3.19
N THR A 107 -13.64 -25.70 2.06
CA THR A 107 -14.33 -24.86 1.06
C THR A 107 -15.51 -24.13 1.72
N GLY A 108 -15.63 -22.85 1.45
CA GLY A 108 -16.64 -21.99 2.06
C GLY A 108 -16.23 -21.33 3.37
N THR A 109 -15.04 -21.64 3.87
CA THR A 109 -14.49 -21.06 5.10
C THR A 109 -13.44 -20.00 4.77
N ILE A 110 -13.49 -18.90 5.48
CA ILE A 110 -12.53 -17.79 5.35
C ILE A 110 -11.85 -17.55 6.68
N ASN A 111 -10.54 -17.38 6.65
CA ASN A 111 -9.73 -17.03 7.81
C ASN A 111 -8.92 -15.78 7.48
N VAL A 112 -9.19 -14.68 8.18
CA VAL A 112 -8.48 -13.42 7.99
C VAL A 112 -7.59 -13.16 9.19
N SER A 113 -6.33 -12.91 8.93
CA SER A 113 -5.39 -12.40 9.93
C SER A 113 -4.89 -11.04 9.51
N SER A 114 -4.55 -10.21 10.47
CA SER A 114 -4.10 -8.86 10.22
C SER A 114 -3.00 -8.45 11.19
N GLY A 115 -2.25 -7.45 10.80
CA GLY A 115 -1.21 -6.87 11.62
C GLY A 115 -0.92 -5.45 11.20
N THR A 116 -0.28 -4.73 12.10
CA THR A 116 0.18 -3.38 11.81
C THR A 116 1.67 -3.45 11.49
N VAL A 117 2.00 -3.17 10.25
CA VAL A 117 3.39 -3.09 9.79
C VAL A 117 3.72 -1.61 9.65
N GLU A 118 4.70 -1.16 10.43
CA GLU A 118 5.21 0.19 10.23
C GLU A 118 5.84 0.28 8.85
N GLY A 119 5.19 1.04 7.98
CA GLY A 119 5.78 1.35 6.70
C GLY A 119 6.99 2.23 6.92
N ARG A 120 8.16 1.67 6.72
CA ARG A 120 9.28 2.50 6.34
C ARG A 120 8.94 3.05 4.97
N VAL A 121 8.33 4.22 4.95
CA VAL A 121 8.30 5.00 3.74
C VAL A 121 9.75 5.30 3.46
N ASN A 122 10.34 4.59 2.51
CA ASN A 122 11.63 4.96 1.96
C ASN A 122 11.43 6.25 1.17
N TRP A 123 11.37 7.35 1.89
CA TRP A 123 11.45 8.64 1.26
C TRP A 123 12.84 8.75 0.66
N GLN A 124 12.96 8.50 -0.63
CA GLN A 124 14.16 8.86 -1.35
C GLN A 124 14.04 10.34 -1.69
N ALA A 125 14.83 11.16 -1.00
CA ALA A 125 15.02 12.51 -1.45
C ALA A 125 15.70 12.44 -2.81
N VAL A 126 15.18 13.23 -3.75
CA VAL A 126 15.69 13.29 -5.12
C VAL A 126 16.06 14.74 -5.41
N ILE A 127 17.22 14.94 -6.00
CA ILE A 127 17.66 16.26 -6.44
C ILE A 127 17.82 16.26 -7.95
N ASP A 128 17.30 17.27 -8.62
CA ASP A 128 17.48 17.46 -10.06
C ASP A 128 18.67 18.41 -10.31
N VAL A 129 19.65 17.92 -11.04
CA VAL A 129 20.83 18.68 -11.42
C VAL A 129 21.07 18.50 -12.91
N ASP A 130 21.16 19.59 -13.64
CA ASP A 130 21.40 19.62 -15.10
C ASP A 130 20.42 18.70 -15.88
N GLY A 131 19.15 18.68 -15.46
CA GLY A 131 18.11 17.84 -16.07
C GLY A 131 18.20 16.36 -15.72
N ARG A 132 19.10 15.96 -14.86
CA ARG A 132 19.24 14.60 -14.36
C ARG A 132 18.78 14.49 -12.91
N ARG A 133 18.05 13.44 -12.64
CA ARG A 133 17.53 13.15 -11.31
C ARG A 133 18.48 12.23 -10.56
N HIS A 134 18.90 12.66 -9.39
CA HIS A 134 19.79 11.90 -8.52
C HIS A 134 19.09 11.60 -7.20
N SER A 135 19.08 10.32 -6.82
CA SER A 135 18.54 9.90 -5.53
C SER A 135 19.56 10.11 -4.42
N LEU A 136 19.14 10.71 -3.32
CA LEU A 136 19.99 10.92 -2.15
C LEU A 136 19.96 9.66 -1.28
N THR A 137 20.96 8.81 -1.43
CA THR A 137 21.06 7.55 -0.68
C THR A 137 22.07 7.63 0.47
N ARG A 138 22.88 8.67 0.50
CA ARG A 138 23.89 8.90 1.53
C ARG A 138 23.46 10.04 2.45
N ALA A 139 23.91 9.99 3.68
CA ALA A 139 23.66 11.06 4.65
C ALA A 139 24.23 12.41 4.18
N ARG A 140 25.28 12.37 3.37
CA ARG A 140 25.95 13.54 2.83
C ARG A 140 26.18 13.39 1.35
N THR A 141 25.70 14.35 0.56
CA THR A 141 25.89 14.40 -0.89
C THR A 141 26.51 15.72 -1.26
N VAL A 142 27.65 15.69 -1.96
CA VAL A 142 28.35 16.90 -2.42
C VAL A 142 28.08 17.09 -3.90
N ILE A 143 27.59 18.27 -4.27
CA ILE A 143 27.32 18.68 -5.63
C ILE A 143 28.37 19.69 -6.04
N GLY A 144 29.07 19.44 -7.13
CA GLY A 144 30.10 20.35 -7.60
C GLY A 144 30.73 19.91 -8.92
N ARG A 145 31.71 20.66 -9.38
CA ARG A 145 32.42 20.40 -10.63
C ARG A 145 33.61 19.46 -10.45
N GLY A 146 34.13 19.30 -9.23
CA GLY A 146 35.31 18.51 -8.94
C GLY A 146 35.07 17.02 -8.95
N THR A 147 36.13 16.22 -9.10
CA THR A 147 36.07 14.76 -9.07
C THR A 147 35.72 14.17 -7.71
N ASP A 148 35.85 14.95 -6.66
CA ASP A 148 35.48 14.60 -5.29
C ASP A 148 34.02 14.93 -4.93
N ALA A 149 33.25 15.44 -5.90
CA ALA A 149 31.82 15.65 -5.74
C ALA A 149 31.05 14.35 -6.04
N ASP A 150 30.02 14.06 -5.25
CA ASP A 150 29.14 12.92 -5.44
C ASP A 150 28.26 13.10 -6.69
N ILE A 151 27.81 14.33 -6.93
CA ILE A 151 27.10 14.72 -8.14
C ILE A 151 27.94 15.78 -8.85
N THR A 152 28.39 15.46 -10.05
CA THR A 152 29.20 16.37 -10.83
C THR A 152 28.35 17.22 -11.75
N ILE A 153 28.57 18.54 -11.72
CA ILE A 153 27.93 19.50 -12.64
C ILE A 153 28.95 20.02 -13.62
N SER A 154 28.49 20.35 -14.84
CA SER A 154 29.35 20.79 -15.94
C SER A 154 29.45 22.30 -16.07
N ASP A 155 28.87 23.05 -15.14
CA ASP A 155 28.92 24.51 -15.15
C ASP A 155 30.34 25.01 -14.83
N ALA A 156 30.96 25.70 -15.76
CA ALA A 156 32.29 26.23 -15.60
C ALA A 156 32.41 27.33 -14.51
N GLY A 157 31.28 27.96 -14.15
CA GLY A 157 31.21 28.94 -13.09
C GLY A 157 31.12 28.37 -11.68
N SER A 158 30.91 27.04 -11.55
CA SER A 158 30.73 26.40 -10.25
C SER A 158 32.08 26.03 -9.63
N SER A 159 32.19 26.10 -8.30
CA SER A 159 33.34 25.62 -7.58
C SER A 159 33.38 24.07 -7.57
N ARG A 160 34.53 23.52 -7.16
CA ARG A 160 34.71 22.07 -7.05
C ARG A 160 33.71 21.43 -6.09
N LYS A 161 33.44 22.10 -4.97
CA LYS A 161 32.41 21.72 -3.99
C LYS A 161 31.44 22.89 -3.89
N HIS A 162 30.43 22.86 -4.74
CA HIS A 162 29.48 23.98 -4.83
C HIS A 162 28.42 23.91 -3.74
N VAL A 163 27.82 22.75 -3.53
CA VAL A 163 26.74 22.54 -2.56
C VAL A 163 26.92 21.20 -1.86
N GLU A 164 26.65 21.18 -0.59
CA GLU A 164 26.57 19.96 0.21
C GLU A 164 25.15 19.75 0.69
N VAL A 165 24.59 18.58 0.45
CA VAL A 165 23.24 18.21 0.87
C VAL A 165 23.32 17.15 1.94
N LEU A 166 22.71 17.41 3.09
CA LEU A 166 22.63 16.49 4.22
C LEU A 166 21.24 15.83 4.24
N TRP A 167 21.24 14.52 4.38
CA TRP A 167 20.02 13.73 4.41
C TRP A 167 20.01 12.85 5.66
N ASP A 168 19.01 13.05 6.54
CA ASP A 168 18.90 12.34 7.81
C ASP A 168 17.87 11.20 7.77
N GLY A 169 17.28 10.94 6.61
CA GLY A 169 16.22 9.96 6.43
C GLY A 169 14.80 10.54 6.49
N GLU A 170 14.65 11.75 7.00
CA GLU A 170 13.36 12.44 7.11
C GLU A 170 13.33 13.75 6.34
N ARG A 171 14.42 14.50 6.32
CA ARG A 171 14.51 15.75 5.57
C ARG A 171 15.90 15.95 4.98
N ALA A 172 15.95 16.65 3.84
CA ALA A 172 17.17 17.07 3.22
C ALA A 172 17.50 18.51 3.64
N MET A 173 18.76 18.75 3.97
CA MET A 173 19.28 20.08 4.32
C MET A 173 20.44 20.44 3.40
N MET A 174 20.49 21.68 2.96
CA MET A 174 21.59 22.22 2.16
C MET A 174 22.47 23.12 2.97
#